data_d6d77f89f00189a2ad85a51fa4e76587
#
_entry.id   d6d77f89f00189a2ad85a51fa4e76587
#
_cell.length_a   1.000
_cell.length_b   1.000
_cell.length_c   1.000
_cell.angle_alpha   90.00
_cell.angle_beta   90.00
_cell.angle_gamma   90.00
#
_symmetry.space_group_name_H-M   'P 1'
#
loop_
_entity.id
_entity.type
_entity.pdbx_description
1 polymer ?
#
loop_
_entity_poly.entity_id
_entity_poly.type
_entity_poly.pdbx_seq_one_letter_code
_entity_poly.pdbx_strand_id
1 'polypeptide(L)' 'MTDQKYLTPEEVTERYRGTISVGTLRNWRSMRIGPAFVKVGKSVLYHTNELEAWDQKNVVTCRAAKRLGMREGDQR' A
#
# COMPACT_ATOMS: atom_id res chain seq x y z
N MET A 1 11.49 -12.67 16.03
CA MET A 1 11.32 -12.40 15.72
C MET A 1 10.76 -12.32 14.85
N THR A 2 10.34 -12.14 14.64
CA THR A 2 9.71 -12.17 13.85
C THR A 2 9.42 -11.15 13.16
N ASP A 3 10.05 -10.33 12.97
CA ASP A 3 9.91 -9.36 12.26
C ASP A 3 9.88 -9.69 10.94
N GLN A 4 8.92 -9.80 10.16
CA GLN A 4 8.95 -10.02 8.83
C GLN A 4 9.17 -8.79 8.14
N LYS A 5 10.37 -8.47 7.74
CA LYS A 5 10.68 -7.29 7.02
C LYS A 5 10.24 -7.35 5.59
N TYR A 6 10.09 -8.53 5.01
CA TYR A 6 9.73 -8.69 3.60
C TYR A 6 8.43 -9.46 3.51
N LEU A 7 7.54 -9.00 2.67
CA LEU A 7 6.26 -9.66 2.46
C LEU A 7 6.12 -10.05 1.01
N THR A 8 5.49 -11.19 0.77
CA THR A 8 5.17 -11.59 -0.59
C THR A 8 3.99 -10.75 -1.06
N PRO A 9 3.72 -10.72 -2.37
CA PRO A 9 2.53 -9.99 -2.83
C PRO A 9 1.25 -10.50 -2.19
N GLU A 10 1.17 -11.81 -1.93
CA GLU A 10 -0.01 -12.36 -1.28
C GLU A 10 -0.16 -11.83 0.13
N GLU A 11 0.97 -11.70 0.83
CA GLU A 11 0.94 -11.16 2.18
C GLU A 11 0.59 -9.69 2.18
N VAL A 12 1.03 -8.96 1.16
CA VAL A 12 0.67 -7.56 1.03
C VAL A 12 -0.84 -7.44 0.83
N THR A 13 -1.42 -8.32 0.03
CA THR A 13 -2.85 -8.32 -0.16
C THR A 13 -3.57 -8.53 1.17
N GLU A 14 -3.06 -9.42 1.99
CA GLU A 14 -3.65 -9.66 3.29
C GLU A 14 -3.48 -8.46 4.21
N ARG A 15 -2.33 -7.82 4.14
CA ARG A 15 -2.08 -6.64 4.96
C ARG A 15 -3.14 -5.58 4.68
N TYR A 16 -3.61 -5.47 3.45
CA TYR A 16 -4.60 -4.47 3.08
C TYR A 16 -6.00 -5.08 3.01
N ARG A 17 -6.15 -6.25 3.61
CA ARG A 17 -7.46 -6.87 3.81
C ARG A 17 -8.19 -7.13 2.49
N GLY A 18 -7.43 -7.47 1.47
CA GLY A 18 -8.01 -7.82 0.19
C GLY A 18 -8.44 -6.67 -0.68
N THR A 19 -8.22 -5.43 -0.23
CA THR A 19 -8.61 -4.29 -1.06
C THR A 19 -7.69 -4.13 -2.26
N ILE A 20 -6.50 -4.71 -2.20
CA ILE A 20 -5.57 -4.68 -3.31
C ILE A 20 -5.26 -6.10 -3.66
N SER A 21 -5.56 -6.51 -4.87
CA SER A 21 -5.32 -7.89 -5.26
C SER A 21 -3.88 -8.08 -5.72
N VAL A 22 -3.46 -9.33 -5.81
CA VAL A 22 -2.13 -9.64 -6.32
C VAL A 22 -2.00 -9.15 -7.76
N GLY A 23 -3.07 -9.27 -8.54
CA GLY A 23 -3.05 -8.78 -9.90
C GLY A 23 -2.86 -7.28 -9.98
N THR A 24 -3.49 -6.56 -9.07
CA THR A 24 -3.32 -5.12 -9.01
C THR A 24 -1.88 -4.77 -8.67
N LEU A 25 -1.29 -5.49 -7.71
CA LEU A 25 0.10 -5.24 -7.36
C LEU A 25 1.02 -5.48 -8.55
N ARG A 26 0.76 -6.55 -9.29
CA ARG A 26 1.58 -6.84 -10.44
C ARG A 26 1.46 -5.73 -11.49
N ASN A 27 0.25 -5.26 -11.72
CA ASN A 27 0.03 -4.20 -12.67
C ASN A 27 0.74 -2.93 -12.25
N TRP A 28 0.67 -2.62 -10.97
CA TRP A 28 1.34 -1.43 -10.44
C TRP A 28 2.86 -1.53 -10.61
N ARG A 29 3.42 -2.72 -10.40
CA ARG A 29 4.86 -2.89 -10.59
C ARG A 29 5.23 -2.62 -12.04
N SER A 30 4.39 -3.08 -12.95
CA SER A 30 4.64 -2.86 -14.35
C SER A 30 4.61 -1.39 -14.70
N MET A 31 3.73 -0.63 -14.06
CA MET A 31 3.60 0.78 -14.31
C MET A 31 4.49 1.63 -13.41
N ARG A 32 5.21 0.97 -12.51
CA ARG A 32 6.09 1.66 -11.58
C ARG A 32 5.34 2.62 -10.67
N ILE A 33 4.18 2.20 -10.22
CA ILE A 33 3.42 2.97 -9.24
C ILE A 33 3.16 2.04 -8.06
N GLY A 34 2.55 2.56 -7.04
CA GLY A 34 2.29 1.78 -5.83
C GLY A 34 3.50 1.72 -4.93
N PRO A 35 3.52 0.82 -3.99
CA PRO A 35 4.64 0.75 -3.05
C PRO A 35 5.89 0.20 -3.71
N ALA A 36 7.03 0.62 -3.23
CA ALA A 36 8.29 0.14 -3.74
C ALA A 36 8.46 -1.33 -3.43
N PHE A 37 9.18 -2.04 -4.26
CA PHE A 37 9.35 -3.47 -4.08
C PHE A 37 10.78 -3.87 -4.38
N VAL A 38 11.14 -5.06 -3.95
CA VAL A 38 12.48 -5.60 -4.15
C VAL A 38 12.33 -6.86 -4.97
N LYS A 39 13.16 -7.02 -5.96
CA LYS A 39 13.13 -8.23 -6.75
C LYS A 39 14.36 -9.06 -6.42
N VAL A 40 14.14 -10.27 -5.94
CA VAL A 40 15.22 -11.14 -5.57
C VAL A 40 15.07 -12.39 -6.41
N GLY A 41 15.92 -12.59 -7.39
CA GLY A 41 15.78 -13.69 -8.31
C GLY A 41 14.47 -13.56 -9.05
N LYS A 42 13.63 -14.56 -8.93
CA LYS A 42 12.34 -14.50 -9.57
C LYS A 42 11.26 -14.03 -8.64
N SER A 43 11.61 -13.76 -7.41
CA SER A 43 10.63 -13.39 -6.39
C SER A 43 10.50 -11.89 -6.25
N VAL A 44 9.31 -11.45 -5.96
CA VAL A 44 9.07 -10.06 -5.68
C VAL A 44 8.68 -9.97 -4.22
N LEU A 45 9.32 -9.07 -3.50
CA LEU A 45 9.04 -8.88 -2.08
C LEU A 45 8.84 -7.41 -1.82
N TYR A 46 8.05 -7.12 -0.81
CA TYR A 46 7.80 -5.74 -0.41
C TYR A 46 8.35 -5.57 1.00
N HIS A 47 9.20 -4.58 1.17
CA HIS A 47 9.79 -4.32 2.48
C HIS A 47 8.75 -3.59 3.31
N THR A 48 8.57 -4.00 4.55
CA THR A 48 7.54 -3.40 5.39
C THR A 48 7.73 -1.91 5.57
N ASN A 49 8.99 -1.46 5.65
CA ASN A 49 9.24 -0.03 5.80
C ASN A 49 8.74 0.74 4.58
N GLU A 50 8.87 0.15 3.40
CA GLU A 50 8.39 0.82 2.20
C GLU A 50 6.87 0.83 2.16
N LEU A 51 6.25 -0.22 2.68
CA LEU A 51 4.80 -0.23 2.75
C LEU A 51 4.29 0.81 3.72
N GLU A 52 5.00 0.99 4.82
CA GLU A 52 4.61 2.00 5.78
C GLU A 52 4.76 3.40 5.21
N ALA A 53 5.83 3.63 4.45
CA ALA A 53 6.01 4.92 3.82
C ALA A 53 4.91 5.18 2.79
N TRP A 54 4.54 4.13 2.05
CA TRP A 54 3.48 4.27 1.07
C TRP A 54 2.15 4.53 1.77
N ASP A 55 1.91 3.87 2.91
CA ASP A 55 0.70 4.11 3.68
C ASP A 55 0.62 5.56 4.09
N GLN A 56 1.74 6.14 4.52
CA GLN A 56 1.74 7.53 4.95
C GLN A 56 1.38 8.48 3.82
N LYS A 57 1.80 8.15 2.60
CA LYS A 57 1.46 8.99 1.48
C LYS A 57 -0.01 8.90 1.14
N ASN A 58 -0.67 7.83 1.56
CA ASN A 58 -2.06 7.63 1.23
C ASN A 58 -3.00 7.93 2.39
N VAL A 59 -2.47 8.45 3.47
CA VAL A 59 -3.30 8.81 4.60
C VAL A 59 -4.13 10.03 4.22
N VAL A 60 -5.41 9.94 4.43
CA VAL A 60 -6.29 11.05 4.16
C VAL A 60 -6.69 11.64 5.50
N THR A 61 -6.36 12.89 5.69
CA THR A 61 -6.67 13.56 6.93
C THR A 61 -8.02 14.22 6.81
N CYS A 62 -8.87 13.94 7.74
CA CYS A 62 -10.21 14.46 7.68
C CYS A 62 -10.48 15.60 8.61
N ARG A 63 -9.41 16.22 9.14
CA ARG A 63 -9.61 17.22 10.09
C ARG A 63 -10.34 18.36 9.56
N ALA A 64 -10.15 18.71 8.38
CA ALA A 64 -10.83 19.84 7.87
C ALA A 64 -12.27 19.51 7.72
N ALA A 65 -12.55 18.27 7.47
CA ALA A 65 -13.89 17.94 7.28
C ALA A 65 -14.68 18.16 8.47
N LYS A 66 -14.00 18.10 9.60
CA LYS A 66 -14.66 18.27 10.66
C LYS A 66 -15.22 19.52 10.76
N ARG A 67 -14.72 20.48 10.22
CA ARG A 67 -15.17 21.68 10.38
C ARG A 67 -16.16 21.93 9.43
N LEU A 68 -16.36 21.46 8.56
CA LEU A 68 -17.21 21.80 7.67
C LEU A 68 -17.82 20.83 7.11
N GLY A 69 -17.54 20.00 7.28
CA GLY A 69 -18.05 19.04 6.77
C GLY A 69 -17.92 18.89 5.45
N MET A 70 -17.50 18.96 4.97
CA MET A 70 -17.36 18.86 3.86
C MET A 70 -17.21 17.94 3.09
N ARG A 71 -17.20 17.71 2.72
CA ARG A 71 -17.18 16.96 1.94
C ARG A 71 -16.45 16.31 1.42
N GLU A 72 -16.08 15.92 1.50
CA GLU A 72 -15.46 15.40 1.21
C GLU A 72 -15.32 14.72 0.50
N GLY A 73 -15.53 14.40 0.23
CA GLY A 73 -15.42 13.75 -0.19
C GLY A 73 -15.08 13.37 -0.99
N ASP A 74 -14.91 13.70 -1.16
CA ASP A 74 -14.57 13.53 -1.82
C ASP A 74 -13.74 12.99 -2.20
N GLN A 75 -13.31 12.55 -1.90
CA GLN A 75 -12.49 12.07 -2.05
C GLN A 75 -12.33 11.26 -2.71
N ARG A 76 -12.39 10.81 -3.11
CA ARG A 76 -12.20 10.02 -3.57
C ARG A 76 -11.94 9.77 -3.98
#